data_eca90dc12ad2347a2bba9b080af64ba8
#
_entry.id   eca90dc12ad2347a2bba9b080af64ba8
#
_cell.length_a   1.000
_cell.length_b   1.000
_cell.length_c   1.000
_cell.angle_alpha   90.00
_cell.angle_beta   90.00
_cell.angle_gamma   90.00
#
_symmetry.space_group_name_H-M   'P 1'
#
loop_
_entity.id
_entity.type
_entity.pdbx_description
1 polymer ?
#
loop_
_entity_poly.entity_id
_entity_poly.type
_entity_poly.pdbx_seq_one_letter_code
_entity_poly.pdbx_strand_id
1 'polypeptide(L)'
;FESKYKDSFLTYFKENFHKKNIEMFELSLKYIWQIILKNKIDVIKSLEEWQYSMSTFTKDDRKSEFYKNLDSHKKNISLVYPVMTSTLASSMGLFFSPKMDIYDFLIVDEAGMITPNLLFPLICRSKRAMVVGDPKQLEPIVTLDEKEKEEYKEKEWNYIETQEARKYIEYQKYS
;
A
#
# COMPACT_ATOMS: atom_id res chain seq x y z
N PHE A 1 27.81 25.12 29.96
CA PHE A 1 28.75 24.97 28.83
C PHE A 1 28.30 23.84 27.86
N GLU A 2 27.91 22.68 28.35
CA GLU A 2 27.50 21.53 27.54
C GLU A 2 26.21 21.76 26.72
N SER A 3 25.21 22.48 27.24
CA SER A 3 23.94 22.70 26.54
C SER A 3 24.12 23.53 25.26
N LYS A 4 24.95 24.58 25.32
CA LYS A 4 25.17 25.49 24.19
C LYS A 4 25.90 24.82 23.00
N TYR A 5 26.82 23.91 23.27
CA TYR A 5 27.48 23.11 22.22
C TYR A 5 26.56 22.05 21.61
N LYS A 6 25.73 21.46 22.43
CA LYS A 6 24.73 20.45 21.97
C LYS A 6 23.71 21.07 21.03
N ASP A 7 23.19 22.25 21.35
CA ASP A 7 22.22 22.95 20.50
C ASP A 7 22.85 23.43 19.18
N SER A 8 24.10 23.93 19.22
CA SER A 8 24.84 24.32 18.02
C SER A 8 25.14 23.13 17.12
N PHE A 9 25.53 21.97 17.68
CA PHE A 9 25.76 20.75 16.93
C PHE A 9 24.46 20.20 16.29
N LEU A 10 23.38 20.18 17.05
CA LEU A 10 22.07 19.70 16.53
C LEU A 10 21.56 20.59 15.41
N THR A 11 21.74 21.92 15.51
CA THR A 11 21.32 22.84 14.43
C THR A 11 22.18 22.63 13.19
N TYR A 12 23.49 22.55 13.33
CA TYR A 12 24.40 22.26 12.22
C TYR A 12 24.10 20.90 11.55
N PHE A 13 23.85 19.87 12.37
CA PHE A 13 23.49 18.56 11.87
C PHE A 13 22.17 18.59 11.09
N LYS A 14 21.12 19.20 11.63
CA LYS A 14 19.81 19.32 10.98
C LYS A 14 19.91 20.06 9.65
N GLU A 15 20.61 21.18 9.59
CA GLU A 15 20.77 21.97 8.37
C GLU A 15 21.54 21.21 7.29
N ASN A 16 22.66 20.58 7.64
CA ASN A 16 23.44 19.79 6.69
C ASN A 16 22.71 18.52 6.23
N PHE A 17 22.02 17.84 7.14
CA PHE A 17 21.21 16.67 6.82
C PHE A 17 20.08 17.04 5.85
N HIS A 18 19.38 18.13 6.11
CA HIS A 18 18.31 18.62 5.24
C HIS A 18 18.83 18.98 3.85
N LYS A 19 19.93 19.72 3.77
CA LYS A 19 20.59 20.08 2.51
C LYS A 19 21.00 18.84 1.70
N LYS A 20 21.62 17.86 2.34
CA LYS A 20 22.04 16.61 1.70
C LYS A 20 20.84 15.77 1.20
N ASN A 21 19.75 15.75 1.97
CA ASN A 21 18.54 15.08 1.53
C ASN A 21 17.93 15.73 0.28
N ILE A 22 17.91 17.07 0.20
CA ILE A 22 17.46 17.79 -1.00
C ILE A 22 18.37 17.45 -2.19
N GLU A 23 19.69 17.54 -2.04
CA GLU A 23 20.65 17.19 -3.09
C GLU A 23 20.43 15.73 -3.59
N MET A 24 20.25 14.78 -2.69
CA MET A 24 19.96 13.38 -3.02
C MET A 24 18.63 13.24 -3.77
N PHE A 25 17.60 13.94 -3.34
CA PHE A 25 16.30 13.93 -3.99
C PHE A 25 16.37 14.47 -5.43
N GLU A 26 17.04 15.61 -5.63
CA GLU A 26 17.24 16.18 -6.97
C GLU A 26 18.03 15.24 -7.90
N LEU A 27 19.10 14.62 -7.38
CA LEU A 27 19.87 13.65 -8.15
C LEU A 27 19.02 12.42 -8.51
N SER A 28 18.19 11.95 -7.58
CA SER A 28 17.28 10.83 -7.82
C SER A 28 16.28 11.15 -8.93
N LEU A 29 15.69 12.35 -8.92
CA LEU A 29 14.77 12.80 -9.99
C LEU A 29 15.49 12.87 -11.34
N LYS A 30 16.69 13.44 -11.40
CA LYS A 30 17.49 13.50 -12.64
C LYS A 30 17.81 12.10 -13.16
N TYR A 31 18.15 11.17 -12.28
CA TYR A 31 18.43 9.78 -12.64
C TYR A 31 17.19 9.08 -13.20
N ILE A 32 16.05 9.18 -12.50
CA ILE A 32 14.78 8.62 -12.97
C ILE A 32 14.40 9.20 -14.34
N TRP A 33 14.54 10.51 -14.52
CA TRP A 33 14.26 11.18 -15.77
C TRP A 33 15.11 10.64 -16.94
N GLN A 34 16.42 10.40 -16.72
CA GLN A 34 17.28 9.79 -17.73
C GLN A 34 16.83 8.37 -18.09
N ILE A 35 16.38 7.58 -17.10
CA ILE A 35 15.86 6.23 -17.36
C ILE A 35 14.58 6.31 -18.20
N ILE A 36 13.66 7.24 -17.88
CA ILE A 36 12.42 7.46 -18.64
C ILE A 36 12.76 7.83 -20.09
N LEU A 37 13.66 8.78 -20.30
CA LEU A 37 14.06 9.20 -21.65
C LEU A 37 14.70 8.05 -22.46
N LYS A 38 15.53 7.22 -21.83
CA LYS A 38 16.14 6.06 -22.46
C LYS A 38 15.10 5.02 -22.90
N ASN A 39 14.02 4.86 -22.13
CA ASN A 39 12.97 3.86 -22.36
C ASN A 39 11.64 4.51 -22.81
N LYS A 40 11.70 5.70 -23.42
CA LYS A 40 10.54 6.56 -23.67
C LYS A 40 9.38 5.84 -24.37
N ILE A 41 9.66 5.04 -25.38
CA ILE A 41 8.64 4.33 -26.19
C ILE A 41 7.87 3.35 -25.30
N ASP A 42 8.60 2.53 -24.54
CA ASP A 42 8.00 1.49 -23.67
C ASP A 42 7.24 2.13 -22.50
N VAL A 43 7.74 3.24 -21.96
CA VAL A 43 7.06 3.99 -20.89
C VAL A 43 5.74 4.57 -21.40
N ILE A 44 5.75 5.25 -22.55
CA ILE A 44 4.53 5.83 -23.15
C ILE A 44 3.51 4.73 -23.43
N LYS A 45 3.92 3.66 -24.10
CA LYS A 45 3.04 2.51 -24.38
C LYS A 45 2.43 1.94 -23.10
N SER A 46 3.22 1.77 -22.05
CA SER A 46 2.72 1.23 -20.77
C SER A 46 1.71 2.17 -20.10
N LEU A 47 1.90 3.49 -20.19
CA LEU A 47 0.96 4.48 -19.66
C LEU A 47 -0.35 4.50 -20.46
N GLU A 48 -0.30 4.44 -21.78
CA GLU A 48 -1.46 4.38 -22.65
C GLU A 48 -2.31 3.10 -22.39
N GLU A 49 -1.65 1.95 -22.27
CA GLU A 49 -2.34 0.69 -21.95
C GLU A 49 -2.95 0.71 -20.54
N TRP A 50 -2.24 1.29 -19.57
CA TRP A 50 -2.77 1.46 -18.23
C TRP A 50 -3.97 2.41 -18.21
N GLN A 51 -3.89 3.56 -18.85
CA GLN A 51 -5.00 4.51 -18.97
C GLN A 51 -6.23 3.84 -19.62
N TYR A 52 -6.02 3.09 -20.70
CA TYR A 52 -7.08 2.33 -21.35
C TYR A 52 -7.71 1.32 -20.38
N SER A 53 -6.90 0.53 -19.67
CA SER A 53 -7.39 -0.47 -18.71
C SER A 53 -8.22 0.14 -17.58
N MET A 54 -7.90 1.37 -17.16
CA MET A 54 -8.63 2.09 -16.10
C MET A 54 -9.93 2.71 -16.62
N SER A 55 -9.98 3.15 -17.87
CA SER A 55 -11.16 3.78 -18.47
C SER A 55 -12.21 2.77 -18.97
N THR A 56 -11.81 1.53 -19.19
CA THR A 56 -12.69 0.49 -19.75
C THR A 56 -13.30 -0.36 -18.64
N PHE A 57 -14.62 -0.28 -18.47
CA PHE A 57 -15.36 -1.05 -17.46
C PHE A 57 -15.58 -2.52 -17.84
N THR A 58 -15.63 -2.82 -19.13
CA THR A 58 -15.82 -4.19 -19.64
C THR A 58 -14.49 -4.89 -19.84
N LYS A 59 -14.50 -6.23 -19.71
CA LYS A 59 -13.37 -7.06 -20.10
C LYS A 59 -13.32 -7.12 -21.63
N ASP A 60 -12.21 -6.73 -22.19
CA ASP A 60 -11.88 -6.91 -23.60
C ASP A 60 -10.47 -7.51 -23.75
N ASP A 61 -10.10 -7.83 -24.99
CA ASP A 61 -8.83 -8.49 -25.27
C ASP A 61 -7.62 -7.59 -24.94
N ARG A 62 -7.72 -6.29 -25.20
CA ARG A 62 -6.65 -5.34 -24.91
C ARG A 62 -6.45 -5.18 -23.41
N LYS A 63 -7.53 -5.06 -22.64
CA LYS A 63 -7.48 -5.01 -21.18
C LYS A 63 -6.91 -6.30 -20.60
N SER A 64 -7.31 -7.44 -21.16
CA SER A 64 -6.78 -8.74 -20.77
C SER A 64 -5.28 -8.87 -21.08
N GLU A 65 -4.82 -8.33 -22.20
CA GLU A 65 -3.42 -8.32 -22.61
C GLU A 65 -2.57 -7.45 -21.67
N PHE A 66 -3.08 -6.28 -21.26
CA PHE A 66 -2.42 -5.45 -20.26
C PHE A 66 -2.13 -6.24 -18.97
N TYR A 67 -3.12 -6.96 -18.45
CA TYR A 67 -2.94 -7.73 -17.21
C TYR A 67 -2.04 -8.96 -17.36
N LYS A 68 -1.97 -9.58 -18.53
CA LYS A 68 -1.00 -10.64 -18.82
C LYS A 68 0.43 -10.13 -18.75
N ASN A 69 0.67 -8.90 -19.20
CA ASN A 69 1.98 -8.25 -19.25
C ASN A 69 2.21 -7.26 -18.10
N LEU A 70 1.45 -7.39 -17.01
CA LEU A 70 1.43 -6.43 -15.91
C LEU A 70 2.81 -6.13 -15.31
N ASP A 71 3.68 -7.13 -15.17
CA ASP A 71 5.00 -6.94 -14.56
C ASP A 71 5.89 -5.99 -15.40
N SER A 72 5.81 -6.09 -16.72
CA SER A 72 6.50 -5.19 -17.63
C SER A 72 5.93 -3.77 -17.57
N HIS A 73 4.61 -3.65 -17.66
CA HIS A 73 3.93 -2.36 -17.57
C HIS A 73 4.13 -1.68 -16.22
N LYS A 74 4.03 -2.44 -15.12
CA LYS A 74 4.26 -1.94 -13.76
C LYS A 74 5.62 -1.27 -13.62
N LYS A 75 6.69 -1.90 -14.11
CA LYS A 75 8.03 -1.34 -14.05
C LYS A 75 8.09 0.05 -14.71
N ASN A 76 7.51 0.19 -15.89
CA ASN A 76 7.51 1.44 -16.64
C ASN A 76 6.59 2.50 -15.98
N ILE A 77 5.41 2.10 -15.51
CA ILE A 77 4.47 2.98 -14.83
C ILE A 77 5.08 3.50 -13.52
N SER A 78 5.76 2.64 -12.76
CA SER A 78 6.39 3.02 -11.48
C SER A 78 7.56 4.01 -11.63
N LEU A 79 8.16 4.14 -12.83
CA LEU A 79 9.15 5.18 -13.09
C LEU A 79 8.52 6.58 -13.09
N VAL A 80 7.27 6.67 -13.54
CA VAL A 80 6.52 7.96 -13.61
C VAL A 80 5.69 8.18 -12.35
N TYR A 81 5.04 7.13 -11.86
CA TYR A 81 4.19 7.13 -10.67
C TYR A 81 4.69 6.14 -9.63
N PRO A 82 5.79 6.46 -8.91
CA PRO A 82 6.35 5.57 -7.89
C PRO A 82 5.46 5.43 -6.66
N VAL A 83 4.59 6.41 -6.40
CA VAL A 83 3.64 6.42 -5.30
C VAL A 83 2.23 6.56 -5.86
N MET A 84 1.34 5.70 -5.40
CA MET A 84 -0.08 5.72 -5.75
C MET A 84 -0.90 5.75 -4.48
N THR A 85 -1.96 6.54 -4.47
CA THR A 85 -2.90 6.63 -3.35
C THR A 85 -4.28 6.17 -3.78
N SER A 86 -5.00 5.54 -2.88
CA SER A 86 -6.36 5.06 -3.13
C SER A 86 -7.11 4.89 -1.82
N THR A 87 -8.43 4.92 -1.90
CA THR A 87 -9.24 4.38 -0.80
C THR A 87 -9.14 2.86 -0.79
N LEU A 88 -9.39 2.24 0.37
CA LEU A 88 -9.34 0.79 0.50
C LEU A 88 -10.26 0.09 -0.51
N ALA A 89 -11.49 0.59 -0.67
CA ALA A 89 -12.47 0.04 -1.61
C ALA A 89 -12.01 0.10 -3.09
N SER A 90 -11.25 1.14 -3.46
CA SER A 90 -10.77 1.34 -4.83
C SER A 90 -9.39 0.74 -5.10
N SER A 91 -8.70 0.30 -4.07
CA SER A 91 -7.30 -0.16 -4.14
C SER A 91 -7.12 -1.40 -5.02
N MET A 92 -8.12 -2.27 -5.07
CA MET A 92 -8.11 -3.46 -5.93
C MET A 92 -8.12 -3.11 -7.42
N GLY A 93 -8.66 -1.94 -7.78
CA GLY A 93 -8.72 -1.45 -9.16
C GLY A 93 -7.42 -0.83 -9.68
N LEU A 94 -6.49 -0.42 -8.80
CA LEU A 94 -5.23 0.22 -9.22
C LEU A 94 -4.39 -0.71 -10.09
N PHE A 95 -4.20 -1.93 -9.65
CA PHE A 95 -3.62 -3.02 -10.42
C PHE A 95 -4.42 -4.29 -10.12
N PHE A 96 -5.43 -4.56 -10.92
CA PHE A 96 -6.24 -5.77 -10.78
C PHE A 96 -5.43 -7.00 -11.20
N SER A 97 -4.79 -7.64 -10.23
CA SER A 97 -4.05 -8.87 -10.43
C SER A 97 -4.16 -9.74 -9.19
N PRO A 98 -4.35 -11.05 -9.32
CA PRO A 98 -4.32 -11.98 -8.21
C PRO A 98 -2.91 -12.25 -7.69
N LYS A 99 -1.86 -11.68 -8.32
CA LYS A 99 -0.49 -11.92 -7.94
C LYS A 99 -0.19 -11.33 -6.56
N MET A 100 0.57 -12.09 -5.77
CA MET A 100 1.20 -11.62 -4.54
C MET A 100 2.37 -10.67 -4.86
N ASP A 101 2.81 -9.90 -3.88
CA ASP A 101 4.02 -9.06 -3.95
C ASP A 101 4.05 -8.03 -5.10
N ILE A 102 2.87 -7.54 -5.52
CA ILE A 102 2.77 -6.52 -6.55
C ILE A 102 3.36 -5.19 -6.09
N TYR A 103 3.10 -4.81 -4.84
CA TYR A 103 3.59 -3.56 -4.27
C TYR A 103 4.88 -3.81 -3.50
N ASP A 104 5.88 -2.94 -3.66
CA ASP A 104 7.11 -3.04 -2.89
C ASP A 104 6.90 -2.58 -1.45
N PHE A 105 6.01 -1.60 -1.26
CA PHE A 105 5.67 -1.05 0.04
C PHE A 105 4.22 -0.59 0.09
N LEU A 106 3.49 -0.99 1.12
CA LEU A 106 2.14 -0.55 1.43
C LEU A 106 2.19 0.34 2.67
N ILE A 107 1.57 1.50 2.61
CA ILE A 107 1.32 2.35 3.77
C ILE A 107 -0.19 2.41 3.95
N VAL A 108 -0.66 2.02 5.11
CA VAL A 108 -2.05 2.09 5.52
C VAL A 108 -2.16 3.15 6.60
N ASP A 109 -2.90 4.19 6.31
CA ASP A 109 -3.20 5.26 7.26
C ASP A 109 -4.61 5.08 7.83
N GLU A 110 -4.86 5.60 9.03
CA GLU A 110 -6.15 5.48 9.74
C GLU A 110 -6.62 4.03 9.91
N ALA A 111 -5.69 3.11 10.17
CA ALA A 111 -5.97 1.67 10.23
C ALA A 111 -6.94 1.29 11.35
N GLY A 112 -7.10 2.12 12.39
CA GLY A 112 -8.09 1.91 13.45
C GLY A 112 -9.54 1.84 12.94
N MET A 113 -9.82 2.46 11.79
CA MET A 113 -11.15 2.46 11.15
C MET A 113 -11.35 1.34 10.13
N ILE A 114 -10.36 0.46 9.96
CA ILE A 114 -10.36 -0.56 8.91
C ILE A 114 -10.55 -1.94 9.51
N THR A 115 -11.52 -2.70 9.00
CA THR A 115 -11.67 -4.10 9.38
C THR A 115 -10.57 -4.95 8.77
N PRO A 116 -9.93 -5.86 9.52
CA PRO A 116 -8.80 -6.66 9.05
C PRO A 116 -9.05 -7.46 7.77
N ASN A 117 -10.27 -7.97 7.57
CA ASN A 117 -10.65 -8.71 6.37
C ASN A 117 -10.55 -7.88 5.09
N LEU A 118 -10.78 -6.57 5.16
CA LEU A 118 -10.61 -5.66 4.02
C LEU A 118 -9.15 -5.32 3.76
N LEU A 119 -8.32 -5.28 4.80
CA LEU A 119 -6.91 -4.95 4.69
C LEU A 119 -6.05 -6.15 4.26
N PHE A 120 -6.42 -7.35 4.69
CA PHE A 120 -5.65 -8.57 4.45
C PHE A 120 -5.26 -8.80 2.97
N PRO A 121 -6.17 -8.66 1.99
CA PRO A 121 -5.81 -8.82 0.58
C PRO A 121 -4.73 -7.86 0.09
N LEU A 122 -4.67 -6.63 0.63
CA LEU A 122 -3.62 -5.66 0.28
C LEU A 122 -2.29 -6.00 0.91
N ILE A 123 -2.30 -6.47 2.16
CA ILE A 123 -1.07 -6.95 2.83
C ILE A 123 -0.48 -8.11 2.04
N CYS A 124 -1.29 -9.09 1.64
CA CYS A 124 -0.85 -10.22 0.81
C CYS A 124 -0.28 -9.81 -0.55
N ARG A 125 -0.69 -8.66 -1.08
CA ARG A 125 -0.19 -8.12 -2.35
C ARG A 125 1.05 -7.25 -2.20
N SER A 126 1.58 -7.12 -1.01
CA SER A 126 2.69 -6.21 -0.70
C SER A 126 3.86 -6.97 -0.10
N LYS A 127 5.08 -6.65 -0.53
CA LYS A 127 6.30 -7.23 0.04
C LYS A 127 6.55 -6.75 1.47
N ARG A 128 6.16 -5.52 1.77
CA ARG A 128 6.28 -4.89 3.09
C ARG A 128 5.09 -3.98 3.33
N ALA A 129 4.64 -3.90 4.58
CA ALA A 129 3.54 -3.03 4.96
C ALA A 129 3.88 -2.23 6.22
N MET A 130 3.45 -0.98 6.25
CA MET A 130 3.38 -0.13 7.42
C MET A 130 1.91 0.19 7.67
N VAL A 131 1.44 -0.12 8.86
CA VAL A 131 0.06 0.11 9.28
C VAL A 131 0.10 1.14 10.39
N VAL A 132 -0.54 2.28 10.16
CA VAL A 132 -0.59 3.42 11.07
C VAL A 132 -2.05 3.68 11.44
N GLY A 133 -2.34 3.80 12.73
CA GLY A 133 -3.66 4.11 13.23
C GLY A 133 -3.61 4.52 14.69
N ASP A 134 -4.63 5.22 15.13
CA ASP A 134 -4.80 5.63 16.53
C ASP A 134 -5.86 4.74 17.18
N PRO A 135 -5.52 3.92 18.20
CA PRO A 135 -6.47 3.04 18.87
C PRO A 135 -7.52 3.79 19.71
N LYS A 136 -7.41 5.13 19.84
CA LYS A 136 -8.37 5.98 20.56
C LYS A 136 -9.36 6.67 19.62
N GLN A 137 -9.21 6.49 18.31
CA GLN A 137 -10.16 6.99 17.33
C GLN A 137 -11.34 6.02 17.14
N LEU A 138 -12.24 6.37 16.22
CA LEU A 138 -13.44 5.57 15.94
C LEU A 138 -13.05 4.17 15.45
N GLU A 139 -13.78 3.20 15.97
CA GLU A 139 -13.67 1.80 15.57
C GLU A 139 -14.29 1.56 14.18
N PRO A 140 -13.91 0.46 13.51
CA PRO A 140 -14.50 0.06 12.26
C PRO A 140 -16.02 -0.17 12.42
N ILE A 141 -16.81 0.31 11.46
CA ILE A 141 -18.24 0.00 11.41
C ILE A 141 -18.41 -1.45 10.98
N VAL A 142 -18.85 -2.30 11.90
CA VAL A 142 -19.18 -3.70 11.63
C VAL A 142 -20.68 -3.80 11.35
N THR A 143 -21.02 -4.17 10.13
CA THR A 143 -22.42 -4.28 9.66
C THR A 143 -23.09 -5.61 10.01
N LEU A 144 -22.34 -6.58 10.54
CA LEU A 144 -22.88 -7.87 10.96
C LEU A 144 -23.71 -7.73 12.25
N ASP A 145 -24.87 -8.35 12.29
CA ASP A 145 -25.64 -8.44 13.53
C ASP A 145 -25.00 -9.44 14.52
N GLU A 146 -25.44 -9.42 15.79
CA GLU A 146 -24.84 -10.26 16.83
C GLU A 146 -25.02 -11.78 16.56
N LYS A 147 -26.12 -12.17 15.91
CA LYS A 147 -26.36 -13.58 15.55
C LYS A 147 -25.40 -14.03 14.44
N GLU A 148 -25.21 -13.18 13.43
CA GLU A 148 -24.26 -13.46 12.35
C GLU A 148 -22.83 -13.56 12.90
N LYS A 149 -22.46 -12.67 13.83
CA LYS A 149 -21.14 -12.73 14.48
C LYS A 149 -20.94 -14.04 15.26
N GLU A 150 -21.94 -14.49 16.00
CA GLU A 150 -21.84 -15.75 16.74
C GLU A 150 -21.79 -16.96 15.80
N GLU A 151 -22.60 -16.98 14.75
CA GLU A 151 -22.59 -18.06 13.76
C GLU A 151 -21.22 -18.18 13.04
N TYR A 152 -20.61 -17.04 12.69
CA TYR A 152 -19.26 -17.02 12.10
C TYR A 152 -18.21 -17.48 13.11
N LYS A 153 -18.29 -17.04 14.37
CA LYS A 153 -17.38 -17.51 15.44
C LYS A 153 -17.43 -19.02 15.59
N GLU A 154 -18.62 -19.62 15.67
CA GLU A 154 -18.77 -21.07 15.82
C GLU A 154 -18.19 -21.84 14.61
N LYS A 155 -18.43 -21.34 13.39
CA LYS A 155 -17.87 -21.96 12.19
C LYS A 155 -16.35 -21.90 12.14
N GLU A 156 -15.77 -20.76 12.45
CA GLU A 156 -14.32 -20.57 12.38
C GLU A 156 -13.59 -21.24 13.54
N TRP A 157 -14.18 -21.30 14.73
CA TRP A 157 -13.56 -21.96 15.88
C TRP A 157 -13.34 -23.45 15.67
N ASN A 158 -14.13 -24.09 14.83
CA ASN A 158 -13.92 -25.50 14.48
C ASN A 158 -12.65 -25.74 13.67
N TYR A 159 -12.09 -24.71 13.04
CA TYR A 159 -10.84 -24.78 12.26
C TYR A 159 -9.60 -24.36 13.04
N ILE A 160 -9.74 -23.80 14.25
CA ILE A 160 -8.62 -23.29 15.04
C ILE A 160 -8.27 -24.30 16.14
N GLU A 161 -7.15 -24.97 15.98
CA GLU A 161 -6.72 -26.06 16.87
C GLU A 161 -6.29 -25.60 18.26
N THR A 162 -5.83 -24.35 18.45
CA THR A 162 -5.29 -23.88 19.73
C THR A 162 -6.15 -22.78 20.38
N GLN A 163 -6.35 -22.88 21.70
CA GLN A 163 -7.05 -21.83 22.47
C GLN A 163 -6.32 -20.49 22.44
N GLU A 164 -5.01 -20.47 22.28
CA GLU A 164 -4.22 -19.23 22.17
C GLU A 164 -4.51 -18.50 20.87
N ALA A 165 -4.57 -19.19 19.73
CA ALA A 165 -4.92 -18.61 18.45
C ALA A 165 -6.35 -18.03 18.48
N ARG A 166 -7.29 -18.69 19.17
CA ARG A 166 -8.67 -18.18 19.35
C ARG A 166 -8.72 -16.82 20.04
N LYS A 167 -7.88 -16.59 21.05
CA LYS A 167 -7.81 -15.30 21.78
C LYS A 167 -7.39 -14.13 20.89
N TYR A 168 -6.55 -14.36 19.89
CA TYR A 168 -6.10 -13.32 18.95
C TYR A 168 -7.14 -12.99 17.87
N ILE A 169 -8.12 -13.85 17.66
CA ILE A 169 -9.17 -13.69 16.64
C ILE A 169 -10.48 -13.18 17.23
N GLU A 170 -10.60 -13.11 18.56
CA GLU A 170 -11.77 -12.47 19.20
C GLU A 170 -11.77 -10.96 18.99
N TYR A 171 -12.42 -10.54 17.92
CA TYR A 171 -12.61 -9.12 17.55
C TYR A 171 -13.14 -8.22 18.65
N GLN A 172 -13.88 -8.75 19.62
CA GLN A 172 -14.50 -8.00 20.72
C GLN A 172 -13.56 -7.56 21.83
N LYS A 173 -12.29 -7.99 21.84
CA LYS A 173 -11.33 -7.56 22.87
C LYS A 173 -10.42 -6.43 22.42
N TYR A 174 -10.48 -6.05 21.15
CA TYR A 174 -9.63 -5.01 20.54
C TYR A 174 -10.44 -3.87 19.94
N SER A 175 -11.76 -3.90 20.08
CA SER A 175 -12.68 -2.77 19.83
C SER A 175 -12.91 -1.93 21.07
#